data_736deece7699b62f247e365059da1295
#
_entry.id   736deece7699b62f247e365059da1295
#
_cell.length_a   1.000
_cell.length_b   1.000
_cell.length_c   1.000
_cell.angle_alpha   90.00
_cell.angle_beta   90.00
_cell.angle_gamma   90.00
#
_symmetry.space_group_name_H-M   'P 1'
#
loop_
_entity.id
_entity.type
_entity.pdbx_description
1 polymer ?
#
loop_
_entity_poly.entity_id
_entity_poly.type
_entity_poly.pdbx_seq_one_letter_code
_entity_poly.pdbx_strand_id
1 'polypeptide(L)'
;MINDSGVAGQTIRAVMADTEAAAELTAGGYPPEELSRGLGLQKALESALAERQAADGAETAANRAYKTADKALRTTYSTVRGLSRSAFLKDPAALETLGLAGREPRDMEQIMGAVDRLLKNAPLPDYAAKLTRRGVTAAKLQGLQAKLEALQEADRVQEAAKSATPKVTAKRDAAAKVLFDWLVEFKAFARAQFKERPDILKRWGI
;
A
#
# COMPACT_ATOMS: atom_id res chain seq x y z
N MET A 1 -4.31 14.03 17.70
CA MET A 1 -5.48 13.37 17.07
C MET A 1 -5.54 11.84 17.27
N ILE A 2 -4.45 11.07 17.19
CA ILE A 2 -4.51 9.59 17.38
C ILE A 2 -4.72 9.18 18.83
N ASN A 3 -4.26 9.96 19.81
CA ASN A 3 -4.54 9.73 21.24
C ASN A 3 -6.02 9.91 21.62
N ASP A 4 -6.79 10.65 20.83
CA ASP A 4 -8.19 10.94 21.15
C ASP A 4 -9.15 9.76 20.93
N SER A 5 -8.81 8.81 20.04
CA SER A 5 -9.66 7.63 19.79
C SER A 5 -9.69 6.69 20.99
N GLY A 6 -8.55 6.54 21.69
CA GLY A 6 -8.46 5.76 22.93
C GLY A 6 -9.25 6.41 24.07
N VAL A 7 -9.14 7.72 24.20
CA VAL A 7 -9.88 8.51 25.20
C VAL A 7 -11.39 8.46 24.91
N ALA A 8 -11.79 8.63 23.65
CA ALA A 8 -13.20 8.51 23.24
C ALA A 8 -13.80 7.17 23.65
N GLY A 9 -13.11 6.09 23.33
CA GLY A 9 -13.55 4.75 23.66
C GLY A 9 -13.60 4.49 25.17
N GLN A 10 -12.68 5.06 25.93
CA GLN A 10 -12.71 4.96 27.40
C GLN A 10 -13.90 5.73 27.97
N THR A 11 -14.13 6.95 27.53
CA THR A 11 -15.28 7.77 27.92
C THR A 11 -16.60 7.05 27.64
N ILE A 12 -16.82 6.57 26.42
CA ILE A 12 -18.06 5.86 26.06
C ILE A 12 -18.26 4.61 26.91
N ARG A 13 -17.22 3.80 27.12
CA ARG A 13 -17.30 2.61 27.97
C ARG A 13 -17.57 2.95 29.45
N ALA A 14 -16.94 4.00 29.95
CA ALA A 14 -17.16 4.46 31.33
C ALA A 14 -18.61 4.92 31.53
N VAL A 15 -19.17 5.66 30.59
CA VAL A 15 -20.59 6.09 30.62
C VAL A 15 -21.53 4.89 30.59
N MET A 16 -21.29 3.92 29.70
CA MET A 16 -22.16 2.73 29.59
C MET A 16 -22.06 1.78 30.78
N ALA A 17 -20.94 1.76 31.49
CA ALA A 17 -20.76 0.99 32.70
C ALA A 17 -21.44 1.65 33.92
N ASP A 18 -21.67 2.95 33.86
CA ASP A 18 -22.32 3.73 34.93
C ASP A 18 -23.83 3.82 34.68
N THR A 19 -24.56 2.73 35.02
CA THR A 19 -25.98 2.60 34.70
C THR A 19 -26.85 3.66 35.35
N GLU A 20 -26.48 4.13 36.58
CA GLU A 20 -27.21 5.20 37.29
C GLU A 20 -27.07 6.54 36.54
N ALA A 21 -25.85 6.94 36.24
CA ALA A 21 -25.58 8.17 35.54
C ALA A 21 -26.09 8.13 34.07
N ALA A 22 -26.10 6.97 33.42
CA ALA A 22 -26.72 6.77 32.10
C ALA A 22 -28.25 6.97 32.16
N ALA A 23 -28.89 6.51 33.22
CA ALA A 23 -30.33 6.74 33.47
C ALA A 23 -30.62 8.24 33.69
N GLU A 24 -29.76 8.94 34.45
CA GLU A 24 -29.88 10.40 34.67
C GLU A 24 -29.67 11.18 33.35
N LEU A 25 -28.72 10.77 32.46
CA LEU A 25 -28.59 11.34 31.12
C LEU A 25 -29.88 11.22 30.33
N THR A 26 -30.47 10.02 30.35
CA THR A 26 -31.73 9.74 29.66
C THR A 26 -32.88 10.59 30.20
N ALA A 27 -33.00 10.68 31.52
CA ALA A 27 -33.99 11.52 32.17
C ALA A 27 -33.77 13.02 31.85
N GLY A 28 -32.51 13.45 31.64
CA GLY A 28 -32.14 14.78 31.19
C GLY A 28 -32.37 15.04 29.71
N GLY A 29 -32.85 14.05 28.95
CA GLY A 29 -33.20 14.19 27.54
C GLY A 29 -32.12 13.73 26.55
N TYR A 30 -31.07 13.00 27.02
CA TYR A 30 -30.09 12.38 26.13
C TYR A 30 -30.53 10.95 25.79
N PRO A 31 -30.91 10.67 24.53
CA PRO A 31 -31.49 9.38 24.16
C PRO A 31 -30.47 8.23 24.29
N PRO A 32 -30.84 7.05 24.78
CA PRO A 32 -29.95 5.88 24.85
C PRO A 32 -29.36 5.47 23.51
N GLU A 33 -30.10 5.75 22.40
CA GLU A 33 -29.66 5.48 21.05
C GLU A 33 -28.41 6.29 20.67
N GLU A 34 -28.23 7.49 21.24
CA GLU A 34 -27.06 8.31 20.98
C GLU A 34 -25.80 7.72 21.62
N LEU A 35 -25.89 7.08 22.79
CA LEU A 35 -24.77 6.33 23.37
C LEU A 35 -24.40 5.13 22.50
N SER A 36 -25.41 4.41 22.00
CA SER A 36 -25.23 3.29 21.06
C SER A 36 -24.61 3.76 19.74
N ARG A 37 -25.01 4.95 19.24
CA ARG A 37 -24.40 5.61 18.09
C ARG A 37 -22.92 5.90 18.33
N GLY A 38 -22.56 6.45 19.50
CA GLY A 38 -21.18 6.71 19.89
C GLY A 38 -20.30 5.46 19.82
N LEU A 39 -20.81 4.31 20.32
CA LEU A 39 -20.12 3.02 20.19
C LEU A 39 -19.98 2.58 18.71
N GLY A 40 -21.00 2.78 17.91
CA GLY A 40 -20.95 2.51 16.49
C GLY A 40 -19.86 3.32 15.77
N LEU A 41 -19.76 4.63 16.10
CA LEU A 41 -18.75 5.52 15.57
C LEU A 41 -17.33 5.12 16.00
N GLN A 42 -17.15 4.70 17.25
CA GLN A 42 -15.87 4.17 17.73
C GLN A 42 -15.45 2.93 16.93
N LYS A 43 -16.35 1.95 16.79
CA LYS A 43 -16.08 0.73 15.99
C LYS A 43 -15.75 1.06 14.53
N ALA A 44 -16.45 2.04 13.94
CA ALA A 44 -16.17 2.50 12.59
C ALA A 44 -14.76 3.09 12.46
N LEU A 45 -14.31 3.88 13.44
CA LEU A 45 -12.94 4.41 13.45
C LEU A 45 -11.91 3.30 13.66
N GLU A 46 -12.15 2.35 14.57
CA GLU A 46 -11.25 1.20 14.79
C GLU A 46 -11.10 0.37 13.51
N SER A 47 -12.19 0.12 12.79
CA SER A 47 -12.16 -0.56 11.50
C SER A 47 -11.36 0.23 10.45
N ALA A 48 -11.60 1.54 10.35
CA ALA A 48 -10.87 2.39 9.41
C ALA A 48 -9.37 2.51 9.74
N LEU A 49 -8.98 2.48 11.01
CA LEU A 49 -7.58 2.41 11.44
C LEU A 49 -6.92 1.08 11.04
N ALA A 50 -7.62 -0.04 11.24
CA ALA A 50 -7.13 -1.36 10.83
C ALA A 50 -6.96 -1.45 9.30
N GLU A 51 -7.93 -0.93 8.52
CA GLU A 51 -7.84 -0.86 7.06
C GLU A 51 -6.63 0.00 6.62
N ARG A 52 -6.39 1.12 7.29
CA ARG A 52 -5.24 1.99 6.99
C ARG A 52 -3.92 1.28 7.27
N GLN A 53 -3.81 0.59 8.39
CA GLN A 53 -2.62 -0.19 8.75
C GLN A 53 -2.37 -1.33 7.74
N ALA A 54 -3.42 -2.01 7.31
CA ALA A 54 -3.33 -3.05 6.29
C ALA A 54 -2.84 -2.48 4.94
N ALA A 55 -3.34 -1.31 4.53
CA ALA A 55 -2.91 -0.62 3.31
C ALA A 55 -1.43 -0.21 3.38
N ASP A 56 -0.95 0.31 4.51
CA ASP A 56 0.47 0.65 4.72
C ASP A 56 1.37 -0.60 4.63
N GLY A 57 0.90 -1.70 5.20
CA GLY A 57 1.58 -3.00 5.09
C GLY A 57 1.65 -3.49 3.65
N ALA A 58 0.54 -3.40 2.91
CA ALA A 58 0.46 -3.78 1.50
C ALA A 58 1.38 -2.92 0.62
N GLU A 59 1.39 -1.59 0.80
CA GLU A 59 2.29 -0.69 0.08
C GLU A 59 3.77 -1.00 0.35
N THR A 60 4.11 -1.26 1.62
CA THR A 60 5.47 -1.66 2.00
C THR A 60 5.89 -2.97 1.35
N ALA A 61 5.00 -3.97 1.31
CA ALA A 61 5.25 -5.26 0.67
C ALA A 61 5.40 -5.11 -0.85
N ALA A 62 4.53 -4.33 -1.49
CA ALA A 62 4.58 -4.04 -2.92
C ALA A 62 5.88 -3.34 -3.31
N ASN A 63 6.31 -2.33 -2.55
CA ASN A 63 7.58 -1.64 -2.75
C ASN A 63 8.79 -2.59 -2.65
N ARG A 64 8.76 -3.55 -1.73
CA ARG A 64 9.79 -4.59 -1.61
C ARG A 64 9.80 -5.52 -2.81
N ALA A 65 8.62 -5.99 -3.23
CA ALA A 65 8.47 -6.86 -4.38
C ALA A 65 9.01 -6.21 -5.66
N TYR A 66 8.65 -4.95 -5.91
CA TYR A 66 9.14 -4.17 -7.04
C TYR A 66 10.68 -4.08 -7.03
N LYS A 67 11.29 -3.67 -5.91
CA LYS A 67 12.75 -3.57 -5.81
C LYS A 67 13.45 -4.91 -6.04
N THR A 68 12.84 -6.00 -5.62
CA THR A 68 13.38 -7.36 -5.82
C THR A 68 13.29 -7.77 -7.29
N ALA A 69 12.17 -7.50 -7.94
CA ALA A 69 11.97 -7.78 -9.36
C ALA A 69 12.88 -6.92 -10.25
N ASP A 70 13.01 -5.60 -9.93
CA ASP A 70 13.94 -4.68 -10.60
C ASP A 70 15.38 -5.22 -10.57
N LYS A 71 15.89 -5.55 -9.39
CA LYS A 71 17.21 -6.12 -9.23
C LYS A 71 17.41 -7.41 -10.00
N ALA A 72 16.41 -8.29 -9.95
CA ALA A 72 16.46 -9.58 -10.65
C ALA A 72 16.51 -9.41 -12.18
N LEU A 73 15.68 -8.52 -12.74
CA LEU A 73 15.69 -8.21 -14.17
C LEU A 73 17.03 -7.61 -14.59
N ARG A 74 17.54 -6.60 -13.89
CA ARG A 74 18.83 -5.96 -14.19
C ARG A 74 19.97 -6.97 -14.20
N THR A 75 20.06 -7.81 -13.18
CA THR A 75 21.12 -8.82 -13.07
C THR A 75 21.05 -9.83 -14.21
N THR A 76 19.84 -10.33 -14.52
CA THR A 76 19.64 -11.29 -15.59
C THR A 76 19.91 -10.67 -16.96
N TYR A 77 19.40 -9.45 -17.20
CA TYR A 77 19.63 -8.72 -18.43
C TYR A 77 21.09 -8.43 -18.67
N SER A 78 21.83 -7.91 -17.68
CA SER A 78 23.27 -7.63 -17.79
C SER A 78 24.06 -8.88 -18.19
N THR A 79 23.74 -10.02 -17.57
CA THR A 79 24.38 -11.32 -17.92
C THR A 79 24.06 -11.74 -19.37
N VAL A 80 22.77 -11.75 -19.75
CA VAL A 80 22.35 -12.16 -21.08
C VAL A 80 22.90 -11.18 -22.14
N ARG A 81 22.87 -9.88 -21.86
CA ARG A 81 23.42 -8.83 -22.71
C ARG A 81 24.92 -9.04 -22.96
N GLY A 82 25.70 -9.28 -21.92
CA GLY A 82 27.14 -9.52 -22.03
C GLY A 82 27.47 -10.72 -22.92
N LEU A 83 26.78 -11.85 -22.70
CA LEU A 83 26.92 -13.04 -23.54
C LEU A 83 26.51 -12.78 -24.99
N SER A 84 25.35 -12.11 -25.18
CA SER A 84 24.83 -11.79 -26.51
C SER A 84 25.77 -10.85 -27.27
N ARG A 85 26.29 -9.82 -26.63
CA ARG A 85 27.28 -8.91 -27.26
C ARG A 85 28.53 -9.64 -27.71
N SER A 86 29.01 -10.60 -26.93
CA SER A 86 30.20 -11.40 -27.28
C SER A 86 30.00 -12.22 -28.56
N ALA A 87 28.78 -12.56 -28.94
CA ALA A 87 28.45 -13.27 -30.17
C ALA A 87 28.55 -12.38 -31.43
N PHE A 88 28.41 -11.06 -31.27
CA PHE A 88 28.27 -10.09 -32.37
C PHE A 88 29.24 -8.90 -32.28
N LEU A 89 30.40 -9.05 -31.62
CA LEU A 89 31.38 -7.96 -31.45
C LEU A 89 31.81 -7.28 -32.76
N LYS A 90 31.81 -8.02 -33.87
CA LYS A 90 32.20 -7.55 -35.19
C LYS A 90 31.02 -7.28 -36.10
N ASP A 91 29.78 -7.25 -35.57
CA ASP A 91 28.57 -7.09 -36.35
C ASP A 91 27.69 -6.00 -35.69
N PRO A 92 27.97 -4.72 -36.02
CA PRO A 92 27.23 -3.59 -35.44
C PRO A 92 25.74 -3.62 -35.78
N ALA A 93 25.36 -4.09 -36.98
CA ALA A 93 23.97 -4.17 -37.39
C ALA A 93 23.18 -5.20 -36.56
N ALA A 94 23.79 -6.36 -36.27
CA ALA A 94 23.20 -7.34 -35.34
C ALA A 94 23.04 -6.77 -33.95
N LEU A 95 24.05 -6.03 -33.42
CA LEU A 95 23.95 -5.40 -32.12
C LEU A 95 22.83 -4.37 -32.04
N GLU A 96 22.60 -3.60 -33.09
CA GLU A 96 21.50 -2.63 -33.17
C GLU A 96 20.14 -3.33 -33.21
N THR A 97 19.99 -4.32 -34.06
CA THR A 97 18.75 -5.09 -34.21
C THR A 97 18.35 -5.79 -32.90
N LEU A 98 19.33 -6.35 -32.19
CA LEU A 98 19.11 -7.01 -30.90
C LEU A 98 18.96 -6.04 -29.70
N GLY A 99 19.08 -4.73 -29.92
CA GLY A 99 19.01 -3.75 -28.84
C GLY A 99 20.23 -3.77 -27.91
N LEU A 100 21.40 -4.23 -28.42
CA LEU A 100 22.63 -4.43 -27.65
C LEU A 100 23.69 -3.37 -27.94
N ALA A 101 23.43 -2.44 -28.86
CA ALA A 101 24.36 -1.37 -29.23
C ALA A 101 24.59 -0.40 -28.06
N GLY A 102 25.75 0.26 -28.08
CA GLY A 102 26.10 1.28 -27.11
C GLY A 102 26.33 0.77 -25.67
N ARG A 103 26.17 1.69 -24.70
CA ARG A 103 26.29 1.39 -23.26
C ARG A 103 25.05 0.66 -22.75
N GLU A 104 25.23 -0.04 -21.65
CA GLU A 104 24.09 -0.67 -20.94
C GLU A 104 23.15 0.42 -20.39
N PRO A 105 21.83 0.33 -20.68
CA PRO A 105 20.87 1.28 -20.16
C PRO A 105 20.84 1.26 -18.63
N ARG A 106 20.61 2.44 -18.03
CA ARG A 106 20.45 2.57 -16.57
C ARG A 106 19.00 2.77 -16.18
N ASP A 107 18.26 3.42 -17.05
CA ASP A 107 16.84 3.65 -16.88
C ASP A 107 16.04 2.37 -17.11
N MET A 108 15.00 2.15 -16.29
CA MET A 108 14.23 0.90 -16.34
C MET A 108 13.40 0.79 -17.61
N GLU A 109 12.82 1.86 -18.08
CA GLU A 109 12.06 1.87 -19.33
C GLU A 109 12.95 1.47 -20.54
N GLN A 110 14.16 2.02 -20.58
CA GLN A 110 15.14 1.66 -21.61
C GLN A 110 15.60 0.20 -21.47
N ILE A 111 15.76 -0.32 -20.24
CA ILE A 111 16.09 -1.73 -20.02
C ILE A 111 14.96 -2.62 -20.53
N MET A 112 13.71 -2.33 -20.17
CA MET A 112 12.55 -3.09 -20.66
C MET A 112 12.47 -3.09 -22.18
N GLY A 113 12.62 -1.92 -22.82
CA GLY A 113 12.65 -1.81 -24.27
C GLY A 113 13.81 -2.59 -24.93
N ALA A 114 14.98 -2.62 -24.30
CA ALA A 114 16.11 -3.42 -24.79
C ALA A 114 15.90 -4.92 -24.60
N VAL A 115 15.29 -5.33 -23.49
CA VAL A 115 14.89 -6.72 -23.23
C VAL A 115 13.87 -7.19 -24.27
N ASP A 116 12.82 -6.39 -24.52
CA ASP A 116 11.80 -6.72 -25.52
C ASP A 116 12.40 -6.91 -26.92
N ARG A 117 13.30 -6.01 -27.33
CA ARG A 117 14.01 -6.16 -28.62
C ARG A 117 14.85 -7.42 -28.68
N LEU A 118 15.56 -7.73 -27.60
CA LEU A 118 16.37 -8.95 -27.52
C LEU A 118 15.51 -10.19 -27.61
N LEU A 119 14.44 -10.27 -26.81
CA LEU A 119 13.52 -11.41 -26.78
C LEU A 119 12.82 -11.62 -28.12
N LYS A 120 12.44 -10.54 -28.81
CA LYS A 120 11.79 -10.59 -30.11
C LYS A 120 12.73 -11.08 -31.22
N ASN A 121 13.98 -10.63 -31.22
CA ASN A 121 14.89 -10.85 -32.34
C ASN A 121 15.85 -12.02 -32.12
N ALA A 122 16.19 -12.38 -30.88
CA ALA A 122 17.12 -13.46 -30.57
C ALA A 122 16.73 -14.84 -31.15
N PRO A 123 15.43 -15.21 -31.26
CA PRO A 123 15.01 -16.48 -31.87
C PRO A 123 15.14 -16.52 -33.40
N LEU A 124 15.38 -15.39 -34.08
CA LEU A 124 15.50 -15.38 -35.52
C LEU A 124 16.70 -16.22 -35.99
N PRO A 125 16.59 -16.93 -37.13
CA PRO A 125 17.62 -17.87 -37.63
C PRO A 125 19.02 -17.27 -37.70
N ASP A 126 19.13 -16.00 -38.12
CA ASP A 126 20.41 -15.29 -38.30
C ASP A 126 21.16 -15.10 -36.96
N TYR A 127 20.47 -15.12 -35.82
CA TYR A 127 21.02 -14.84 -34.49
C TYR A 127 21.03 -16.07 -33.57
N ALA A 128 20.02 -16.91 -33.64
CA ALA A 128 19.78 -18.01 -32.68
C ALA A 128 20.98 -18.95 -32.53
N ALA A 129 21.57 -19.41 -33.67
CA ALA A 129 22.71 -20.32 -33.64
C ALA A 129 23.97 -19.69 -33.01
N LYS A 130 24.25 -18.41 -33.30
CA LYS A 130 25.39 -17.67 -32.74
C LYS A 130 25.21 -17.43 -31.25
N LEU A 131 24.00 -17.05 -30.83
CA LEU A 131 23.62 -16.84 -29.42
C LEU A 131 23.77 -18.13 -28.60
N THR A 132 23.24 -19.24 -29.11
CA THR A 132 23.31 -20.54 -28.46
C THR A 132 24.76 -20.98 -28.23
N ARG A 133 25.65 -20.79 -29.21
CA ARG A 133 27.09 -21.07 -29.06
C ARG A 133 27.77 -20.26 -27.97
N ARG A 134 27.22 -19.10 -27.63
CA ARG A 134 27.70 -18.23 -26.52
C ARG A 134 26.91 -18.48 -25.22
N GLY A 135 26.11 -19.52 -25.15
CA GLY A 135 25.37 -19.91 -23.98
C GLY A 135 24.11 -19.08 -23.71
N VAL A 136 23.63 -18.31 -24.69
CA VAL A 136 22.30 -17.68 -24.64
C VAL A 136 21.32 -18.66 -25.23
N THR A 137 20.84 -19.55 -24.37
CA THR A 137 19.89 -20.62 -24.75
C THR A 137 18.44 -20.12 -24.68
N ALA A 138 17.51 -20.85 -25.27
CA ALA A 138 16.07 -20.59 -25.14
C ALA A 138 15.63 -20.52 -23.68
N ALA A 139 16.13 -21.39 -22.81
CA ALA A 139 15.83 -21.35 -21.38
C ALA A 139 16.29 -20.05 -20.70
N LYS A 140 17.45 -19.50 -21.09
CA LYS A 140 17.90 -18.20 -20.56
C LYS A 140 17.04 -17.04 -21.05
N LEU A 141 16.59 -17.06 -22.31
CA LEU A 141 15.66 -16.08 -22.84
C LEU A 141 14.30 -16.16 -22.18
N GLN A 142 13.77 -17.36 -21.97
CA GLN A 142 12.54 -17.57 -21.18
C GLN A 142 12.69 -17.07 -19.74
N GLY A 143 13.84 -17.33 -19.10
CA GLY A 143 14.16 -16.80 -17.78
C GLY A 143 14.18 -15.28 -17.74
N LEU A 144 14.72 -14.64 -18.78
CA LEU A 144 14.73 -13.18 -18.90
C LEU A 144 13.31 -12.64 -19.09
N GLN A 145 12.49 -13.28 -19.94
CA GLN A 145 11.08 -12.92 -20.14
C GLN A 145 10.31 -13.03 -18.82
N ALA A 146 10.45 -14.13 -18.08
CA ALA A 146 9.78 -14.30 -16.79
C ALA A 146 10.18 -13.20 -15.78
N LYS A 147 11.42 -12.68 -15.82
CA LYS A 147 11.83 -11.56 -14.97
C LYS A 147 11.21 -10.23 -15.40
N LEU A 148 11.04 -10.02 -16.70
CA LEU A 148 10.34 -8.83 -17.24
C LEU A 148 8.87 -8.84 -16.81
N GLU A 149 8.18 -9.96 -16.98
CA GLU A 149 6.79 -10.14 -16.58
C GLU A 149 6.60 -9.95 -15.05
N ALA A 150 7.52 -10.51 -14.26
CA ALA A 150 7.51 -10.34 -12.81
C ALA A 150 7.70 -8.87 -12.38
N LEU A 151 8.51 -8.09 -13.09
CA LEU A 151 8.67 -6.66 -12.83
C LEU A 151 7.40 -5.89 -13.20
N GLN A 152 6.81 -6.16 -14.35
CA GLN A 152 5.57 -5.50 -14.79
C GLN A 152 4.41 -5.77 -13.83
N GLU A 153 4.29 -7.00 -13.32
CA GLU A 153 3.28 -7.33 -12.32
C GLU A 153 3.56 -6.63 -10.98
N ALA A 154 4.82 -6.61 -10.54
CA ALA A 154 5.20 -5.92 -9.31
C ALA A 154 4.96 -4.41 -9.39
N ASP A 155 5.18 -3.79 -10.54
CA ASP A 155 4.88 -2.37 -10.81
C ASP A 155 3.37 -2.12 -10.72
N ARG A 156 2.56 -2.94 -11.40
CA ARG A 156 1.09 -2.86 -11.34
C ARG A 156 0.56 -2.96 -9.91
N VAL A 157 1.10 -3.90 -9.12
CA VAL A 157 0.72 -4.08 -7.71
C VAL A 157 1.14 -2.87 -6.87
N GLN A 158 2.33 -2.33 -7.11
CA GLN A 158 2.83 -1.14 -6.41
C GLN A 158 1.94 0.08 -6.68
N GLU A 159 1.59 0.34 -7.93
CA GLU A 159 0.73 1.46 -8.31
C GLU A 159 -0.69 1.31 -7.73
N ALA A 160 -1.23 0.09 -7.72
CA ALA A 160 -2.51 -0.19 -7.07
C ALA A 160 -2.46 0.11 -5.55
N ALA A 161 -1.41 -0.33 -4.86
CA ALA A 161 -1.22 -0.06 -3.43
C ALA A 161 -1.08 1.45 -3.14
N LYS A 162 -0.27 2.18 -3.91
CA LYS A 162 -0.14 3.64 -3.80
C LYS A 162 -1.47 4.36 -3.99
N SER A 163 -2.29 3.92 -4.94
CA SER A 163 -3.59 4.53 -5.21
C SER A 163 -4.65 4.23 -4.14
N ALA A 164 -4.52 3.13 -3.41
CA ALA A 164 -5.42 2.74 -2.33
C ALA A 164 -5.18 3.54 -1.04
N THR A 165 -3.93 3.84 -0.71
CA THR A 165 -3.50 4.52 0.52
C THR A 165 -4.23 5.85 0.79
N PRO A 166 -4.37 6.80 -0.15
CA PRO A 166 -5.11 8.03 0.07
C PRO A 166 -6.60 7.81 0.39
N LYS A 167 -7.22 6.82 -0.24
CA LYS A 167 -8.66 6.50 -0.05
C LYS A 167 -8.93 6.01 1.37
N VAL A 168 -8.12 5.07 1.86
CA VAL A 168 -8.28 4.57 3.25
C VAL A 168 -7.89 5.62 4.27
N THR A 169 -6.95 6.50 3.97
CA THR A 169 -6.62 7.66 4.81
C THR A 169 -7.81 8.61 4.93
N ALA A 170 -8.44 8.97 3.82
CA ALA A 170 -9.63 9.81 3.82
C ALA A 170 -10.80 9.17 4.59
N LYS A 171 -11.01 7.84 4.45
CA LYS A 171 -12.02 7.09 5.20
C LYS A 171 -11.76 7.17 6.71
N ARG A 172 -10.51 6.95 7.16
CA ARG A 172 -10.12 7.08 8.56
C ARG A 172 -10.37 8.50 9.09
N ASP A 173 -9.97 9.52 8.33
CA ASP A 173 -10.12 10.91 8.76
C ASP A 173 -11.60 11.31 8.86
N ALA A 174 -12.43 10.86 7.94
CA ALA A 174 -13.89 11.05 8.00
C ALA A 174 -14.49 10.39 9.24
N ALA A 175 -14.14 9.13 9.52
CA ALA A 175 -14.61 8.42 10.70
C ALA A 175 -14.15 9.10 12.00
N ALA A 176 -12.90 9.55 12.05
CA ALA A 176 -12.36 10.29 13.19
C ALA A 176 -13.10 11.61 13.42
N LYS A 177 -13.38 12.34 12.34
CA LYS A 177 -14.13 13.61 12.43
C LYS A 177 -15.54 13.40 12.98
N VAL A 178 -16.27 12.42 12.47
CA VAL A 178 -17.64 12.15 12.92
C VAL A 178 -17.67 11.75 14.40
N LEU A 179 -16.73 10.90 14.84
CA LEU A 179 -16.62 10.54 16.26
C LEU A 179 -16.26 11.75 17.14
N PHE A 180 -15.34 12.60 16.66
CA PHE A 180 -14.94 13.79 17.39
C PHE A 180 -16.11 14.79 17.54
N ASP A 181 -16.83 15.06 16.46
CA ASP A 181 -17.99 15.95 16.47
C ASP A 181 -19.04 15.43 17.48
N TRP A 182 -19.35 14.12 17.44
CA TRP A 182 -20.24 13.49 18.42
C TRP A 182 -19.74 13.63 19.88
N LEU A 183 -18.42 13.44 20.12
CA LEU A 183 -17.83 13.60 21.45
C LEU A 183 -17.94 15.02 21.99
N VAL A 184 -17.75 16.00 21.14
CA VAL A 184 -17.89 17.42 21.54
C VAL A 184 -19.32 17.69 22.00
N GLU A 185 -20.32 17.24 21.24
CA GLU A 185 -21.74 17.37 21.58
C GLU A 185 -22.07 16.63 22.88
N PHE A 186 -21.64 15.37 22.98
CA PHE A 186 -21.84 14.56 24.19
C PHE A 186 -21.22 15.20 25.43
N LYS A 187 -19.96 15.63 25.36
CA LYS A 187 -19.27 16.27 26.49
C LYS A 187 -19.95 17.57 26.91
N ALA A 188 -20.44 18.36 25.95
CA ALA A 188 -21.16 19.58 26.25
C ALA A 188 -22.46 19.28 27.03
N PHE A 189 -23.23 18.29 26.56
CA PHE A 189 -24.45 17.84 27.24
C PHE A 189 -24.16 17.29 28.64
N ALA A 190 -23.17 16.38 28.75
CA ALA A 190 -22.80 15.76 30.03
C ALA A 190 -22.37 16.81 31.07
N ARG A 191 -21.56 17.81 30.66
CA ARG A 191 -21.15 18.91 31.55
C ARG A 191 -22.33 19.76 32.00
N ALA A 192 -23.31 20.01 31.17
CA ALA A 192 -24.51 20.75 31.55
C ALA A 192 -25.37 19.94 32.53
N GLN A 193 -25.58 18.66 32.26
CA GLN A 193 -26.41 17.76 33.07
C GLN A 193 -25.82 17.52 34.45
N PHE A 194 -24.51 17.27 34.52
CA PHE A 194 -23.80 16.92 35.77
C PHE A 194 -23.01 18.08 36.35
N LYS A 195 -23.44 19.32 36.16
CA LYS A 195 -22.78 20.52 36.69
C LYS A 195 -22.57 20.45 38.20
N GLU A 196 -23.55 19.94 38.92
CA GLU A 196 -23.52 19.80 40.39
C GLU A 196 -22.87 18.48 40.87
N ARG A 197 -22.48 17.61 39.90
CA ARG A 197 -21.86 16.29 40.19
C ARG A 197 -20.56 16.10 39.40
N PRO A 198 -19.50 16.86 39.70
CA PRO A 198 -18.23 16.82 38.98
C PRO A 198 -17.50 15.48 39.17
N ASP A 199 -17.85 14.68 40.17
CA ASP A 199 -17.33 13.34 40.39
C ASP A 199 -17.67 12.38 39.23
N ILE A 200 -18.87 12.48 38.67
CA ILE A 200 -19.30 11.70 37.51
C ILE A 200 -18.47 12.08 36.26
N LEU A 201 -18.35 13.39 35.98
CA LEU A 201 -17.57 13.87 34.86
C LEU A 201 -16.12 13.42 34.92
N LYS A 202 -15.52 13.47 36.12
CA LYS A 202 -14.14 13.00 36.36
C LYS A 202 -14.00 11.49 36.10
N ARG A 203 -14.99 10.66 36.53
CA ARG A 203 -14.99 9.22 36.24
C ARG A 203 -15.03 8.92 34.74
N TRP A 204 -15.70 9.74 33.98
CA TRP A 204 -15.83 9.60 32.53
C TRP A 204 -14.66 10.22 31.75
N GLY A 205 -13.74 10.94 32.40
CA GLY A 205 -12.63 11.64 31.77
C GLY A 205 -13.07 12.89 30.99
N ILE A 206 -14.10 13.56 31.49
CA ILE A 206 -14.71 14.77 30.87
C ILE A 206 -14.36 16.03 31.63
#